data_ef9387633ecfae88beba510539530ca0
#
_entry.id   ef9387633ecfae88beba510539530ca0
#
_cell.length_a   1.000
_cell.length_b   1.000
_cell.length_c   1.000
_cell.angle_alpha   90.00
_cell.angle_beta   90.00
_cell.angle_gamma   90.00
#
_symmetry.space_group_name_H-M   'P 1'
#
loop_
_entity.id
_entity.type
_entity.pdbx_description
1 polymer ?
#
loop_
_entity_poly.entity_id
_entity_poly.type
_entity_poly.pdbx_seq_one_letter_code
_entity_poly.pdbx_strand_id
1 'polypeptide(L)'
;MKPIVQISLDLTNIDEALKTAALAIRAGVDWLEAGTPLILAEGLHGVRALRASFPGIPIVADLKTMDGGYLEAEMMAQAGATHVVVMARAHEETIKCVVKAGRDHNVKVMGDNLGCPDMVAGAKMLEDLGCDYVIHHIGYDDRRGIAAAGQRMPSPLDQLREVVQAVKVPVQAVGGLTLEQAIQCPQYGAPLVVLGAPLTVDADAFKTANGDLEGSLRLICEAVHSQVVPGFTA
;
A
#
# COMPACT_ATOMS: atom_id res chain seq x y z
N MET A 1 -10.90 13.87 -6.12
CA MET A 1 -9.45 13.59 -5.85
C MET A 1 -8.87 12.94 -7.08
N LYS A 2 -7.66 13.35 -7.50
CA LYS A 2 -6.92 12.64 -8.55
C LYS A 2 -6.49 11.27 -8.01
N PRO A 3 -6.66 10.18 -8.77
CA PRO A 3 -6.14 8.88 -8.35
C PRO A 3 -4.62 8.92 -8.09
N ILE A 4 -4.18 8.11 -7.14
CA ILE A 4 -2.78 8.02 -6.69
C ILE A 4 -2.27 6.63 -7.02
N VAL A 5 -1.12 6.56 -7.69
CA VAL A 5 -0.40 5.32 -7.96
C VAL A 5 0.77 5.19 -7.00
N GLN A 6 0.77 4.13 -6.21
CA GLN A 6 1.84 3.76 -5.30
C GLN A 6 2.56 2.53 -5.85
N ILE A 7 3.88 2.48 -5.74
CA ILE A 7 4.67 1.27 -5.99
C ILE A 7 5.12 0.64 -4.67
N SER A 8 4.87 -0.66 -4.51
CA SER A 8 5.46 -1.44 -3.41
C SER A 8 6.84 -1.95 -3.81
N LEU A 9 7.85 -1.57 -3.02
CA LEU A 9 9.23 -2.02 -3.17
C LEU A 9 9.44 -3.26 -2.29
N ASP A 10 8.79 -4.38 -2.66
CA ASP A 10 8.92 -5.67 -1.99
C ASP A 10 10.24 -6.36 -2.39
N LEU A 11 11.34 -5.68 -2.16
CA LEU A 11 12.71 -6.05 -2.51
C LEU A 11 13.51 -6.27 -1.22
N THR A 12 14.62 -6.99 -1.30
CA THR A 12 15.48 -7.28 -0.14
C THR A 12 16.85 -6.61 -0.20
N ASN A 13 17.03 -5.68 -1.16
CA ASN A 13 18.27 -4.95 -1.36
C ASN A 13 17.97 -3.47 -1.64
N ILE A 14 18.60 -2.59 -0.87
CA ILE A 14 18.33 -1.14 -0.96
C ILE A 14 18.80 -0.53 -2.27
N ASP A 15 19.91 -0.96 -2.84
CA ASP A 15 20.40 -0.42 -4.10
C ASP A 15 19.45 -0.74 -5.25
N GLU A 16 18.86 -1.92 -5.25
CA GLU A 16 17.84 -2.32 -6.21
C GLU A 16 16.54 -1.53 -5.98
N ALA A 17 16.12 -1.39 -4.74
CA ALA A 17 14.94 -0.60 -4.38
C ALA A 17 15.06 0.86 -4.82
N LEU A 18 16.21 1.49 -4.64
CA LEU A 18 16.46 2.87 -5.08
C LEU A 18 16.42 3.01 -6.62
N LYS A 19 16.99 2.04 -7.35
CA LYS A 19 16.92 2.02 -8.82
C LYS A 19 15.49 1.87 -9.32
N THR A 20 14.75 0.94 -8.73
CA THR A 20 13.33 0.70 -9.07
C THR A 20 12.46 1.91 -8.73
N ALA A 21 12.67 2.52 -7.57
CA ALA A 21 11.99 3.75 -7.18
C ALA A 21 12.26 4.90 -8.17
N ALA A 22 13.51 5.08 -8.60
CA ALA A 22 13.87 6.11 -9.56
C ALA A 22 13.19 5.90 -10.93
N LEU A 23 13.10 4.66 -11.40
CA LEU A 23 12.33 4.30 -12.61
C LEU A 23 10.84 4.64 -12.43
N ALA A 24 10.26 4.24 -11.30
CA ALA A 24 8.86 4.44 -10.99
C ALA A 24 8.48 5.93 -10.95
N ILE A 25 9.29 6.76 -10.30
CA ILE A 25 9.06 8.22 -10.25
C ILE A 25 9.12 8.85 -11.64
N ARG A 26 10.09 8.45 -12.49
CA ARG A 26 10.14 8.94 -13.88
C ARG A 26 8.94 8.51 -14.71
N ALA A 27 8.37 7.34 -14.38
CA ALA A 27 7.16 6.82 -15.03
C ALA A 27 5.87 7.51 -14.58
N GLY A 28 5.90 8.32 -13.50
CA GLY A 28 4.73 9.05 -13.01
C GLY A 28 4.08 8.46 -11.77
N VAL A 29 4.73 7.51 -11.08
CA VAL A 29 4.27 7.01 -9.78
C VAL A 29 4.31 8.13 -8.74
N ASP A 30 3.26 8.23 -7.92
CA ASP A 30 3.07 9.33 -6.97
C ASP A 30 3.70 9.02 -5.60
N TRP A 31 3.62 7.75 -5.13
CA TRP A 31 4.07 7.35 -3.80
C TRP A 31 5.00 6.13 -3.88
N LEU A 32 5.98 6.10 -2.98
CA LEU A 32 6.87 4.95 -2.77
C LEU A 32 6.49 4.21 -1.50
N GLU A 33 6.56 2.89 -1.53
CA GLU A 33 6.38 2.08 -0.33
C GLU A 33 7.65 1.30 -0.05
N ALA A 34 8.20 1.50 1.15
CA ALA A 34 9.13 0.54 1.72
C ALA A 34 8.32 -0.70 2.13
N GLY A 35 8.29 -1.69 1.25
CA GLY A 35 7.53 -2.92 1.47
C GLY A 35 8.06 -3.72 2.67
N THR A 36 7.24 -4.59 3.21
CA THR A 36 7.62 -5.42 4.37
C THR A 36 8.93 -6.17 4.14
N PRO A 37 9.22 -6.79 2.96
CA PRO A 37 10.49 -7.45 2.72
C PRO A 37 11.70 -6.51 2.80
N LEU A 38 11.56 -5.27 2.31
CA LEU A 38 12.64 -4.28 2.37
C LEU A 38 12.91 -3.84 3.81
N ILE A 39 11.85 -3.61 4.59
CA ILE A 39 12.00 -3.24 6.01
C ILE A 39 12.63 -4.38 6.81
N LEU A 40 12.26 -5.63 6.54
CA LEU A 40 12.87 -6.80 7.20
C LEU A 40 14.35 -6.98 6.84
N ALA A 41 14.73 -6.72 5.59
CA ALA A 41 16.11 -6.87 5.14
C ALA A 41 17.03 -5.71 5.57
N GLU A 42 16.53 -4.47 5.49
CA GLU A 42 17.34 -3.25 5.63
C GLU A 42 16.99 -2.43 6.90
N GLY A 43 15.91 -2.77 7.59
CA GLY A 43 15.43 -2.03 8.75
C GLY A 43 15.15 -0.55 8.43
N LEU A 44 15.37 0.32 9.42
CA LEU A 44 15.20 1.77 9.27
C LEU A 44 16.12 2.40 8.20
N HIS A 45 17.23 1.72 7.87
CA HIS A 45 18.13 2.19 6.83
C HIS A 45 17.44 2.29 5.47
N GLY A 46 16.59 1.33 5.14
CA GLY A 46 15.82 1.33 3.89
C GLY A 46 14.93 2.57 3.76
N VAL A 47 14.18 2.89 4.82
CA VAL A 47 13.31 4.09 4.84
C VAL A 47 14.12 5.38 4.75
N ARG A 48 15.24 5.49 5.51
CA ARG A 48 16.14 6.67 5.45
C ARG A 48 16.75 6.86 4.07
N ALA A 49 17.18 5.78 3.42
CA ALA A 49 17.77 5.84 2.09
C ALA A 49 16.75 6.30 1.03
N LEU A 50 15.51 5.78 1.08
CA LEU A 50 14.43 6.26 0.24
C LEU A 50 14.15 7.74 0.48
N ARG A 51 14.02 8.18 1.74
CA ARG A 51 13.80 9.60 2.08
C ARG A 51 14.91 10.49 1.58
N ALA A 52 16.17 10.08 1.75
CA ALA A 52 17.33 10.86 1.30
C ALA A 52 17.35 11.01 -0.23
N SER A 53 16.99 9.95 -0.95
CA SER A 53 16.99 9.93 -2.43
C SER A 53 15.76 10.62 -3.03
N PHE A 54 14.62 10.61 -2.33
CA PHE A 54 13.34 11.15 -2.81
C PHE A 54 12.69 12.08 -1.77
N PRO A 55 13.29 13.24 -1.47
CA PRO A 55 12.89 14.08 -0.33
C PRO A 55 11.46 14.65 -0.43
N GLY A 56 10.94 14.83 -1.65
CA GLY A 56 9.59 15.37 -1.91
C GLY A 56 8.50 14.31 -2.10
N ILE A 57 8.84 13.03 -2.15
CA ILE A 57 7.89 11.96 -2.45
C ILE A 57 7.31 11.39 -1.14
N PRO A 58 5.99 11.16 -1.05
CA PRO A 58 5.42 10.40 0.06
C PRO A 58 6.02 8.99 0.14
N ILE A 59 6.38 8.56 1.36
CA ILE A 59 6.94 7.24 1.64
C ILE A 59 6.04 6.53 2.64
N VAL A 60 5.51 5.38 2.23
CA VAL A 60 4.74 4.46 3.07
C VAL A 60 5.70 3.45 3.67
N ALA A 61 5.68 3.27 4.99
CA ALA A 61 6.37 2.19 5.69
C ALA A 61 5.37 1.06 5.98
N ASP A 62 5.44 -0.03 5.21
CA ASP A 62 4.55 -1.19 5.35
C ASP A 62 5.10 -2.17 6.39
N LEU A 63 4.98 -1.79 7.65
CA LEU A 63 5.39 -2.60 8.81
C LEU A 63 4.46 -3.77 9.08
N LYS A 64 3.19 -3.66 8.67
CA LYS A 64 2.12 -4.57 9.13
C LYS A 64 2.08 -4.67 10.65
N THR A 65 2.13 -3.51 11.34
CA THR A 65 2.20 -3.42 12.80
C THR A 65 1.08 -4.21 13.46
N MET A 66 1.47 -5.11 14.39
CA MET A 66 0.56 -5.95 15.17
C MET A 66 0.64 -5.67 16.67
N ASP A 67 1.76 -5.09 17.14
CA ASP A 67 2.00 -4.71 18.53
C ASP A 67 3.09 -3.63 18.59
N GLY A 68 3.31 -3.01 19.76
CA GLY A 68 4.30 -1.94 19.91
C GLY A 68 3.98 -0.68 19.11
N GLY A 69 2.71 -0.43 18.81
CA GLY A 69 2.23 0.49 17.78
C GLY A 69 2.81 1.89 17.83
N TYR A 70 2.90 2.52 19.03
CA TYR A 70 3.47 3.86 19.14
C TYR A 70 4.96 3.88 18.76
N LEU A 71 5.73 2.95 19.33
CA LEU A 71 7.17 2.88 19.14
C LEU A 71 7.54 2.62 17.66
N GLU A 72 6.88 1.64 17.04
CA GLU A 72 7.14 1.30 15.64
C GLU A 72 6.81 2.46 14.70
N ALA A 73 5.66 3.12 14.89
CA ALA A 73 5.26 4.28 14.09
C ALA A 73 6.21 5.48 14.29
N GLU A 74 6.62 5.75 15.53
CA GLU A 74 7.61 6.79 15.84
C GLU A 74 8.95 6.52 15.14
N MET A 75 9.46 5.27 15.20
CA MET A 75 10.72 4.89 14.55
C MET A 75 10.66 5.13 13.04
N MET A 76 9.55 4.80 12.38
CA MET A 76 9.37 5.00 10.94
C MET A 76 9.23 6.50 10.59
N ALA A 77 8.50 7.26 11.40
CA ALA A 77 8.40 8.70 11.25
C ALA A 77 9.78 9.38 11.33
N GLN A 78 10.58 9.02 12.35
CA GLN A 78 11.95 9.52 12.52
C GLN A 78 12.91 9.07 11.40
N ALA A 79 12.62 7.94 10.76
CA ALA A 79 13.35 7.50 9.57
C ALA A 79 12.94 8.26 8.29
N GLY A 80 11.83 9.02 8.33
CA GLY A 80 11.37 9.84 7.21
C GLY A 80 10.16 9.27 6.45
N ALA A 81 9.48 8.25 6.98
CA ALA A 81 8.19 7.84 6.45
C ALA A 81 7.16 8.97 6.59
N THR A 82 6.23 9.06 5.65
CA THR A 82 5.08 9.97 5.70
C THR A 82 3.79 9.24 6.05
N HIS A 83 3.79 7.93 5.86
CA HIS A 83 2.68 7.03 6.14
C HIS A 83 3.20 5.76 6.82
N VAL A 84 2.41 5.22 7.74
CA VAL A 84 2.71 3.94 8.44
C VAL A 84 1.50 3.03 8.38
N VAL A 85 1.74 1.73 8.26
CA VAL A 85 0.68 0.72 8.13
C VAL A 85 0.47 -0.02 9.46
N VAL A 86 -0.80 -0.15 9.88
CA VAL A 86 -1.22 -0.97 11.02
C VAL A 86 -2.30 -1.95 10.60
N MET A 87 -2.26 -3.17 11.16
CA MET A 87 -3.20 -4.22 10.80
C MET A 87 -4.52 -4.10 11.58
N ALA A 88 -5.65 -4.29 10.90
CA ALA A 88 -6.97 -4.40 11.56
C ALA A 88 -7.05 -5.61 12.49
N ARG A 89 -6.18 -6.59 12.32
CA ARG A 89 -6.07 -7.80 13.17
C ARG A 89 -5.26 -7.58 14.44
N ALA A 90 -4.67 -6.42 14.63
CA ALA A 90 -4.04 -6.01 15.88
C ALA A 90 -5.11 -5.71 16.95
N HIS A 91 -4.70 -5.61 18.20
CA HIS A 91 -5.58 -5.11 19.24
C HIS A 91 -5.94 -3.63 18.99
N GLU A 92 -7.17 -3.23 19.33
CA GLU A 92 -7.61 -1.83 19.17
C GLU A 92 -6.66 -0.85 19.84
N GLU A 93 -6.12 -1.20 21.02
CA GLU A 93 -5.16 -0.34 21.73
C GLU A 93 -3.87 -0.15 20.93
N THR A 94 -3.40 -1.18 20.20
CA THR A 94 -2.26 -1.04 19.30
C THR A 94 -2.57 -0.06 18.18
N ILE A 95 -3.75 -0.17 17.55
CA ILE A 95 -4.19 0.75 16.48
C ILE A 95 -4.27 2.19 17.01
N LYS A 96 -4.89 2.41 18.18
CA LYS A 96 -4.94 3.72 18.84
C LYS A 96 -3.56 4.29 19.14
N CYS A 97 -2.61 3.43 19.54
CA CYS A 97 -1.22 3.83 19.76
C CYS A 97 -0.53 4.29 18.46
N VAL A 98 -0.73 3.58 17.34
CA VAL A 98 -0.22 4.00 16.03
C VAL A 98 -0.85 5.33 15.59
N VAL A 99 -2.17 5.49 15.75
CA VAL A 99 -2.88 6.73 15.44
C VAL A 99 -2.38 7.89 16.28
N LYS A 100 -2.11 7.64 17.58
CA LYS A 100 -1.51 8.66 18.47
C LYS A 100 -0.11 9.06 17.97
N ALA A 101 0.76 8.11 17.67
CA ALA A 101 2.09 8.38 17.12
C ALA A 101 2.00 9.15 15.79
N GLY A 102 1.04 8.79 14.93
CA GLY A 102 0.78 9.51 13.68
C GLY A 102 0.51 10.99 13.89
N ARG A 103 -0.31 11.33 14.89
CA ARG A 103 -0.60 12.72 15.26
C ARG A 103 0.62 13.44 15.85
N ASP A 104 1.32 12.77 16.77
CA ASP A 104 2.46 13.35 17.50
C ASP A 104 3.65 13.63 16.55
N HIS A 105 3.84 12.81 15.50
CA HIS A 105 4.94 12.88 14.55
C HIS A 105 4.55 13.36 13.14
N ASN A 106 3.29 13.79 12.96
CA ASN A 106 2.76 14.28 11.68
C ASN A 106 2.96 13.27 10.52
N VAL A 107 2.69 12.00 10.80
CA VAL A 107 2.60 10.94 9.77
C VAL A 107 1.18 10.41 9.68
N LYS A 108 0.77 9.98 8.50
CA LYS A 108 -0.55 9.42 8.24
C LYS A 108 -0.59 7.94 8.59
N VAL A 109 -1.72 7.48 9.08
CA VAL A 109 -1.93 6.08 9.46
C VAL A 109 -2.85 5.41 8.46
N MET A 110 -2.35 4.31 7.89
CA MET A 110 -3.07 3.47 6.94
C MET A 110 -3.43 2.15 7.63
N GLY A 111 -4.73 1.91 7.79
CA GLY A 111 -5.24 0.68 8.41
C GLY A 111 -5.46 -0.40 7.37
N ASP A 112 -4.81 -1.55 7.50
CA ASP A 112 -4.89 -2.67 6.56
C ASP A 112 -5.87 -3.74 7.06
N ASN A 113 -6.89 -4.06 6.24
CA ASN A 113 -7.91 -5.06 6.58
C ASN A 113 -7.53 -6.50 6.18
N LEU A 114 -6.27 -6.74 5.77
CA LEU A 114 -5.76 -8.06 5.42
C LEU A 114 -6.12 -9.12 6.49
N GLY A 115 -6.70 -10.22 6.05
CA GLY A 115 -7.05 -11.34 6.92
C GLY A 115 -8.24 -11.09 7.85
N CYS A 116 -8.99 -10.00 7.68
CA CYS A 116 -10.25 -9.82 8.36
C CYS A 116 -11.30 -10.80 7.84
N PRO A 117 -12.05 -11.48 8.72
CA PRO A 117 -13.15 -12.35 8.29
C PRO A 117 -14.28 -11.57 7.60
N ASP A 118 -14.49 -10.32 8.02
CA ASP A 118 -15.37 -9.35 7.40
C ASP A 118 -14.56 -8.10 7.06
N MET A 119 -14.28 -7.92 5.77
CA MET A 119 -13.44 -6.82 5.25
C MET A 119 -14.11 -5.46 5.44
N VAL A 120 -15.44 -5.41 5.37
CA VAL A 120 -16.22 -4.18 5.55
C VAL A 120 -16.23 -3.77 7.02
N ALA A 121 -16.47 -4.71 7.93
CA ALA A 121 -16.42 -4.42 9.37
C ALA A 121 -15.01 -3.99 9.81
N GLY A 122 -13.96 -4.65 9.28
CA GLY A 122 -12.58 -4.27 9.52
C GLY A 122 -12.27 -2.84 9.07
N ALA A 123 -12.73 -2.46 7.88
CA ALA A 123 -12.56 -1.11 7.35
C ALA A 123 -13.23 -0.05 8.22
N LYS A 124 -14.48 -0.28 8.64
CA LYS A 124 -15.20 0.62 9.56
C LYS A 124 -14.50 0.78 10.90
N MET A 125 -14.06 -0.33 11.49
CA MET A 125 -13.30 -0.30 12.75
C MET A 125 -12.04 0.56 12.63
N LEU A 126 -11.28 0.42 11.54
CA LEU A 126 -10.06 1.21 11.30
C LEU A 126 -10.37 2.71 11.19
N GLU A 127 -11.43 3.10 10.46
CA GLU A 127 -11.88 4.48 10.39
C GLU A 127 -12.31 5.00 11.76
N ASP A 128 -13.14 4.25 12.50
CA ASP A 128 -13.64 4.61 13.83
C ASP A 128 -12.50 4.80 14.86
N LEU A 129 -11.41 4.05 14.71
CA LEU A 129 -10.21 4.18 15.53
C LEU A 129 -9.29 5.34 15.10
N GLY A 130 -9.59 5.97 13.97
CA GLY A 130 -8.94 7.21 13.51
C GLY A 130 -7.82 7.03 12.50
N CYS A 131 -7.78 5.92 11.78
CA CYS A 131 -6.88 5.77 10.62
C CYS A 131 -7.25 6.80 9.54
N ASP A 132 -6.24 7.37 8.87
CA ASP A 132 -6.42 8.35 7.80
C ASP A 132 -6.81 7.70 6.46
N TYR A 133 -6.47 6.43 6.27
CA TYR A 133 -6.74 5.61 5.09
C TYR A 133 -7.10 4.20 5.48
N VAL A 134 -7.85 3.52 4.63
CA VAL A 134 -8.09 2.07 4.71
C VAL A 134 -7.40 1.38 3.53
N ILE A 135 -6.68 0.31 3.80
CA ILE A 135 -6.12 -0.59 2.79
C ILE A 135 -7.04 -1.81 2.66
N HIS A 136 -7.66 -1.96 1.49
CA HIS A 136 -8.39 -3.17 1.12
C HIS A 136 -7.42 -4.14 0.45
N HIS A 137 -7.05 -5.19 1.18
CA HIS A 137 -5.90 -6.02 0.86
C HIS A 137 -6.26 -7.49 0.74
N ILE A 138 -5.97 -8.07 -0.42
CA ILE A 138 -6.05 -9.52 -0.63
C ILE A 138 -4.65 -10.12 -0.54
N GLY A 139 -4.46 -11.03 0.41
CA GLY A 139 -3.15 -11.57 0.77
C GLY A 139 -2.47 -12.35 -0.35
N TYR A 140 -1.14 -12.28 -0.39
CA TYR A 140 -0.30 -12.98 -1.36
C TYR A 140 -0.42 -14.51 -1.22
N ASP A 141 -0.25 -15.02 0.00
CA ASP A 141 -0.30 -16.47 0.27
C ASP A 141 -1.70 -17.02 0.10
N ASP A 142 -2.74 -16.28 0.52
CA ASP A 142 -4.14 -16.68 0.37
C ASP A 142 -4.50 -16.84 -1.12
N ARG A 143 -4.14 -15.87 -1.96
CA ARG A 143 -4.35 -15.95 -3.41
C ARG A 143 -3.68 -17.17 -4.03
N ARG A 144 -2.42 -17.43 -3.67
CA ARG A 144 -1.66 -18.57 -4.19
C ARG A 144 -2.24 -19.91 -3.69
N GLY A 145 -2.61 -20.00 -2.42
CA GLY A 145 -3.20 -21.18 -1.82
C GLY A 145 -4.54 -21.56 -2.48
N ILE A 146 -5.42 -20.57 -2.69
CA ILE A 146 -6.71 -20.75 -3.36
C ILE A 146 -6.51 -21.17 -4.82
N ALA A 147 -5.59 -20.51 -5.54
CA ALA A 147 -5.26 -20.88 -6.93
C ALA A 147 -4.68 -22.29 -7.04
N ALA A 148 -3.80 -22.69 -6.12
CA ALA A 148 -3.24 -24.04 -6.08
C ALA A 148 -4.30 -25.12 -5.80
N ALA A 149 -5.38 -24.76 -5.09
CA ALA A 149 -6.54 -25.62 -4.88
C ALA A 149 -7.50 -25.68 -6.09
N GLY A 150 -7.14 -25.04 -7.21
CA GLY A 150 -7.97 -25.01 -8.44
C GLY A 150 -9.22 -24.13 -8.32
N GLN A 151 -9.28 -23.24 -7.35
CA GLN A 151 -10.40 -22.32 -7.16
C GLN A 151 -10.12 -20.97 -7.82
N ARG A 152 -11.17 -20.13 -8.00
CA ARG A 152 -11.02 -18.77 -8.51
C ARG A 152 -10.16 -17.94 -7.54
N MET A 153 -9.04 -17.43 -8.02
CA MET A 153 -8.20 -16.56 -7.24
C MET A 153 -8.97 -15.27 -6.84
N PRO A 154 -8.99 -14.90 -5.56
CA PRO A 154 -9.63 -13.66 -5.13
C PRO A 154 -8.92 -12.44 -5.72
N SER A 155 -9.69 -11.39 -5.94
CA SER A 155 -9.24 -10.14 -6.55
C SER A 155 -9.41 -8.97 -5.58
N PRO A 156 -8.50 -7.98 -5.58
CA PRO A 156 -8.72 -6.74 -4.85
C PRO A 156 -9.98 -5.96 -5.26
N LEU A 157 -10.60 -6.30 -6.38
CA LEU A 157 -11.91 -5.73 -6.77
C LEU A 157 -13.08 -6.42 -6.07
N ASP A 158 -12.87 -7.62 -5.50
CA ASP A 158 -13.91 -8.31 -4.73
C ASP A 158 -14.20 -7.48 -3.46
N GLN A 159 -15.46 -7.17 -3.19
CA GLN A 159 -15.94 -6.35 -2.07
C GLN A 159 -15.37 -4.91 -2.01
N LEU A 160 -14.60 -4.45 -3.01
CA LEU A 160 -14.00 -3.11 -2.97
C LEU A 160 -15.06 -2.00 -2.89
N ARG A 161 -16.19 -2.15 -3.63
CA ARG A 161 -17.29 -1.16 -3.60
C ARG A 161 -17.95 -1.10 -2.24
N GLU A 162 -18.19 -2.24 -1.61
CA GLU A 162 -18.78 -2.37 -0.29
C GLU A 162 -17.89 -1.72 0.77
N VAL A 163 -16.57 -1.95 0.71
CA VAL A 163 -15.60 -1.31 1.59
C VAL A 163 -15.58 0.20 1.39
N VAL A 164 -15.50 0.67 0.13
CA VAL A 164 -15.53 2.11 -0.19
C VAL A 164 -16.80 2.79 0.30
N GLN A 165 -17.96 2.14 0.17
CA GLN A 165 -19.23 2.69 0.62
C GLN A 165 -19.38 2.72 2.14
N ALA A 166 -18.64 1.89 2.85
CA ALA A 166 -18.72 1.74 4.30
C ALA A 166 -17.92 2.78 5.08
N VAL A 167 -16.95 3.44 4.44
CA VAL A 167 -16.04 4.41 5.08
C VAL A 167 -16.02 5.74 4.33
N LYS A 168 -15.58 6.80 5.01
CA LYS A 168 -15.42 8.14 4.45
C LYS A 168 -13.95 8.45 4.11
N VAL A 169 -13.03 7.76 4.77
CA VAL A 169 -11.60 7.90 4.49
C VAL A 169 -11.25 7.25 3.14
N PRO A 170 -10.22 7.74 2.44
CA PRO A 170 -9.80 7.15 1.17
C PRO A 170 -9.43 5.68 1.33
N VAL A 171 -9.86 4.86 0.35
CA VAL A 171 -9.54 3.43 0.30
C VAL A 171 -8.42 3.18 -0.70
N GLN A 172 -7.46 2.37 -0.32
CA GLN A 172 -6.40 1.84 -1.16
C GLN A 172 -6.72 0.40 -1.55
N ALA A 173 -6.58 0.04 -2.83
CA ALA A 173 -6.71 -1.33 -3.31
C ALA A 173 -5.33 -1.95 -3.57
N VAL A 174 -5.09 -3.14 -2.99
CA VAL A 174 -3.83 -3.87 -3.12
C VAL A 174 -4.02 -5.38 -3.08
N GLY A 175 -3.12 -6.12 -3.73
CA GLY A 175 -3.09 -7.59 -3.72
C GLY A 175 -3.02 -8.20 -5.12
N GLY A 176 -1.87 -8.04 -5.81
CA GLY A 176 -1.61 -8.65 -7.13
C GLY A 176 -2.56 -8.18 -8.22
N LEU A 177 -2.80 -6.88 -8.28
CA LEU A 177 -3.58 -6.27 -9.34
C LEU A 177 -2.99 -6.56 -10.71
N THR A 178 -3.84 -6.92 -11.68
CA THR A 178 -3.49 -6.85 -13.10
C THR A 178 -3.52 -5.39 -13.58
N LEU A 179 -3.01 -5.12 -14.78
CA LEU A 179 -3.12 -3.81 -15.42
C LEU A 179 -4.58 -3.34 -15.48
N GLU A 180 -5.48 -4.19 -15.94
CA GLU A 180 -6.90 -3.87 -16.10
C GLU A 180 -7.56 -3.58 -14.73
N GLN A 181 -7.22 -4.38 -13.71
CA GLN A 181 -7.74 -4.18 -12.35
C GLN A 181 -7.24 -2.87 -11.74
N ALA A 182 -5.95 -2.53 -11.93
CA ALA A 182 -5.39 -1.26 -11.46
C ALA A 182 -6.14 -0.05 -12.04
N ILE A 183 -6.44 -0.08 -13.35
CA ILE A 183 -7.20 0.98 -14.03
C ILE A 183 -8.66 1.03 -13.54
N GLN A 184 -9.24 -0.09 -13.11
CA GLN A 184 -10.63 -0.15 -12.64
C GLN A 184 -10.79 0.32 -11.18
N CYS A 185 -9.77 0.22 -10.32
CA CYS A 185 -9.89 0.58 -8.90
C CYS A 185 -10.51 1.98 -8.66
N PRO A 186 -10.10 3.06 -9.36
CA PRO A 186 -10.73 4.37 -9.20
C PRO A 186 -12.21 4.38 -9.55
N GLN A 187 -12.65 3.59 -10.54
CA GLN A 187 -14.07 3.49 -10.93
C GLN A 187 -14.93 2.80 -9.86
N TYR A 188 -14.30 1.99 -8.99
CA TYR A 188 -14.95 1.39 -7.81
C TYR A 188 -14.95 2.35 -6.62
N GLY A 189 -14.35 3.53 -6.74
CA GLY A 189 -14.29 4.56 -5.71
C GLY A 189 -13.02 4.51 -4.85
N ALA A 190 -12.05 3.64 -5.17
CA ALA A 190 -10.76 3.57 -4.48
C ALA A 190 -9.74 4.50 -5.17
N PRO A 191 -9.38 5.64 -4.56
CA PRO A 191 -8.48 6.62 -5.18
C PRO A 191 -7.01 6.18 -5.16
N LEU A 192 -6.63 5.20 -4.35
CA LEU A 192 -5.25 4.74 -4.21
C LEU A 192 -5.10 3.32 -4.76
N VAL A 193 -4.09 3.14 -5.61
CA VAL A 193 -3.79 1.88 -6.28
C VAL A 193 -2.34 1.49 -6.01
N VAL A 194 -2.10 0.27 -5.51
CA VAL A 194 -0.73 -0.22 -5.26
C VAL A 194 -0.30 -1.20 -6.34
N LEU A 195 0.83 -0.91 -6.93
CA LEU A 195 1.50 -1.77 -7.91
C LEU A 195 2.64 -2.51 -7.21
N GLY A 196 2.51 -3.81 -7.12
CA GLY A 196 3.50 -4.74 -6.57
C GLY A 196 3.63 -5.96 -7.48
N ALA A 197 3.91 -7.12 -6.92
CA ALA A 197 3.96 -8.37 -7.67
C ALA A 197 2.58 -8.73 -8.26
N PRO A 198 2.53 -9.23 -9.51
CA PRO A 198 3.66 -9.53 -10.39
C PRO A 198 4.09 -8.39 -11.33
N LEU A 199 3.43 -7.22 -11.27
CA LEU A 199 3.64 -6.14 -12.26
C LEU A 199 5.01 -5.47 -12.12
N THR A 200 5.46 -5.24 -10.89
CA THR A 200 6.68 -4.47 -10.61
C THR A 200 7.76 -5.27 -9.89
N VAL A 201 7.37 -6.36 -9.24
CA VAL A 201 8.25 -7.22 -8.45
C VAL A 201 8.03 -8.69 -8.83
N ASP A 202 9.13 -9.41 -9.03
CA ASP A 202 9.16 -10.86 -9.00
C ASP A 202 9.19 -11.31 -7.53
N ALA A 203 8.03 -11.73 -7.03
CA ALA A 203 7.86 -12.07 -5.62
C ALA A 203 8.59 -13.36 -5.21
N ASP A 204 8.90 -14.26 -6.14
CA ASP A 204 9.64 -15.49 -5.83
C ASP A 204 11.14 -15.22 -5.67
N ALA A 205 11.65 -14.16 -6.32
CA ALA A 205 13.05 -13.77 -6.25
C ALA A 205 13.31 -12.52 -5.39
N PHE A 206 12.28 -11.84 -4.94
CA PHE A 206 12.34 -10.49 -4.30
C PHE A 206 13.18 -9.50 -5.10
N LYS A 207 12.97 -9.48 -6.42
CA LYS A 207 13.67 -8.63 -7.38
C LYS A 207 12.69 -7.82 -8.21
N THR A 208 13.20 -6.76 -8.83
CA THR A 208 12.46 -6.00 -9.83
C THR A 208 11.99 -6.93 -10.96
N ALA A 209 10.73 -6.78 -11.38
CA ALA A 209 10.18 -7.55 -12.48
C ALA A 209 10.98 -7.32 -13.77
N ASN A 210 11.09 -8.37 -14.59
CA ASN A 210 11.81 -8.31 -15.85
C ASN A 210 11.04 -7.52 -16.93
N GLY A 211 11.75 -6.95 -17.88
CA GLY A 211 11.19 -6.25 -19.03
C GLY A 211 11.28 -4.73 -18.94
N ASP A 212 10.49 -4.04 -19.78
CA ASP A 212 10.40 -2.57 -19.76
C ASP A 212 9.45 -2.09 -18.64
N LEU A 213 9.98 -2.08 -17.42
CA LEU A 213 9.22 -1.65 -16.25
C LEU A 213 8.82 -0.18 -16.35
N GLU A 214 9.73 0.71 -16.81
CA GLU A 214 9.43 2.15 -16.90
C GLU A 214 8.30 2.43 -17.89
N GLY A 215 8.34 1.82 -19.07
CA GLY A 215 7.28 1.95 -20.07
C GLY A 215 5.94 1.40 -19.59
N SER A 216 5.96 0.23 -18.94
CA SER A 216 4.75 -0.37 -18.35
C SER A 216 4.13 0.50 -17.27
N LEU A 217 4.94 1.00 -16.33
CA LEU A 217 4.47 1.89 -15.28
C LEU A 217 3.91 3.21 -15.83
N ARG A 218 4.54 3.79 -16.85
CA ARG A 218 4.06 5.02 -17.49
C ARG A 218 2.65 4.84 -18.05
N LEU A 219 2.41 3.76 -18.78
CA LEU A 219 1.08 3.44 -19.32
C LEU A 219 0.04 3.27 -18.21
N ILE A 220 0.41 2.59 -17.12
CA ILE A 220 -0.49 2.38 -15.97
C ILE A 220 -0.80 3.72 -15.30
N CYS A 221 0.22 4.53 -15.02
CA CYS A 221 0.04 5.83 -14.37
C CYS A 221 -0.85 6.76 -15.23
N GLU A 222 -0.59 6.86 -16.52
CA GLU A 222 -1.41 7.67 -17.44
C GLU A 222 -2.88 7.20 -17.43
N ALA A 223 -3.10 5.89 -17.53
CA ALA A 223 -4.45 5.31 -17.54
C ALA A 223 -5.17 5.50 -16.20
N VAL A 224 -4.51 5.26 -15.06
CA VAL A 224 -5.09 5.45 -13.73
C VAL A 224 -5.36 6.93 -13.45
N HIS A 225 -4.41 7.82 -13.74
CA HIS A 225 -4.56 9.26 -13.51
C HIS A 225 -5.66 9.90 -14.38
N SER A 226 -6.04 9.29 -15.50
CA SER A 226 -7.14 9.75 -16.35
C SER A 226 -8.53 9.41 -15.79
N GLN A 227 -8.61 8.53 -14.79
CA GLN A 227 -9.88 8.11 -14.21
C GLN A 227 -10.46 9.17 -13.28
N VAL A 228 -11.78 9.12 -13.15
CA VAL A 228 -12.54 9.93 -12.17
C VAL A 228 -12.92 9.01 -11.00
N VAL A 229 -12.66 9.46 -9.78
CA VAL A 229 -13.07 8.73 -8.57
C VAL A 229 -14.46 9.19 -8.16
N PRO A 230 -15.48 8.33 -8.21
CA PRO A 230 -16.83 8.67 -7.75
C PRO A 230 -16.82 9.06 -6.26
N GLY A 231 -17.58 10.09 -5.90
CA GLY A 231 -17.72 10.51 -4.49
C GLY A 231 -16.62 11.44 -3.95
N PHE A 232 -15.51 11.61 -4.68
CA PHE A 232 -14.49 12.59 -4.34
C PHE A 232 -14.53 13.75 -5.35
N THR A 233 -15.28 14.81 -5.03
CA THR A 233 -15.20 16.08 -5.77
C THR A 233 -13.86 16.77 -5.44
N ALA A 234 -13.19 17.29 -6.48
CA ALA A 234 -11.95 18.05 -6.37
C ALA A 234 -12.12 19.32 -5.53
#